data_8502f30671c44f92ccd36d06f591fe12
#
_entry.id   8502f30671c44f92ccd36d06f591fe12
#
_cell.length_a   1.000
_cell.length_b   1.000
_cell.length_c   1.000
_cell.angle_alpha   90.00
_cell.angle_beta   90.00
_cell.angle_gamma   90.00
#
_symmetry.space_group_name_H-M   'P 1'
#
loop_
_entity.id
_entity.type
_entity.pdbx_description
1 polymer ?
#
loop_
_entity_poly.entity_id
_entity_poly.type
_entity_poly.pdbx_seq_one_letter_code
_entity_poly.pdbx_strand_id
1 'polypeptide(L)'
;MKLRTALLILMASALGASAQSSAVALDKAVAAVAAAKERTARDGRQTVFDIKAYLDNDGNLTVGGLTSDSLARKAVLAELNAAGVEFADSTAVYPYDSWALTRIPAASHRTRGAHAGEMATQSVMGTPLRVLEKGSEWWRVQTPDGYIAYVPSSSVVGLTDSEMAAWRRSKRFIVTSPFQIQVYRTSSATGLRDIVTDLVNGCIVTTVGGVPKVENGRLHIELPDGRTGYADAGHFTPIEEWAAQNFNPDRILDIAYSMEGTPYLWGGTSTKAIDCSGLAKVSYLANGIILMRDASQQALTGTRIEARDWRSCRPGDLLFFGNASTGRVTHVAIYDHDGNYVHSSGRVKRNSVDPDSPSYLTTPFLHAVRIAGNEETPGIVRARNHPWYFDIE
;
A
#
# COMPACT_ATOMS: atom_id res chain seq x y z
N MET A 1 34.22 62.47 14.88
CA MET A 1 33.66 61.41 15.75
C MET A 1 32.15 61.17 15.51
N LYS A 2 31.33 62.19 15.34
CA LYS A 2 29.86 62.05 15.16
C LYS A 2 29.41 61.35 13.86
N LEU A 3 30.17 61.43 12.75
CA LEU A 3 29.77 60.77 11.46
C LEU A 3 30.00 59.25 11.45
N ARG A 4 31.05 58.74 12.14
CA ARG A 4 31.33 57.33 12.23
C ARG A 4 30.33 56.58 13.13
N THR A 5 29.83 57.23 14.18
CA THR A 5 28.84 56.66 15.09
C THR A 5 27.46 56.57 14.44
N ALA A 6 27.06 57.53 13.61
CA ALA A 6 25.81 57.53 12.87
C ALA A 6 25.80 56.44 11.77
N LEU A 7 26.93 56.20 11.09
CA LEU A 7 27.03 55.16 10.07
C LEU A 7 27.00 53.73 10.67
N LEU A 8 27.57 53.53 11.84
CA LEU A 8 27.50 52.23 12.58
C LEU A 8 26.09 51.95 13.10
N ILE A 9 25.34 52.96 13.55
CA ILE A 9 23.94 52.80 13.99
C ILE A 9 23.04 52.51 12.81
N LEU A 10 23.25 53.17 11.66
CA LEU A 10 22.48 52.87 10.42
C LEU A 10 22.78 51.45 9.86
N MET A 11 24.03 51.00 9.91
CA MET A 11 24.37 49.63 9.52
C MET A 11 23.79 48.56 10.48
N ALA A 12 23.82 48.81 11.77
CA ALA A 12 23.23 47.90 12.76
C ALA A 12 21.70 47.82 12.66
N SER A 13 21.01 48.95 12.37
CA SER A 13 19.60 48.97 12.16
C SER A 13 19.19 48.34 10.83
N ALA A 14 19.97 48.49 9.77
CA ALA A 14 19.72 47.82 8.47
C ALA A 14 19.93 46.33 8.55
N LEU A 15 20.97 45.85 9.25
CA LEU A 15 21.20 44.42 9.51
C LEU A 15 20.09 43.80 10.39
N GLY A 16 19.64 44.51 11.41
CA GLY A 16 18.50 44.09 12.23
C GLY A 16 17.18 44.01 11.46
N ALA A 17 16.90 44.99 10.60
CA ALA A 17 15.70 45.02 9.77
C ALA A 17 15.71 43.88 8.69
N SER A 18 16.86 43.61 8.10
CA SER A 18 17.00 42.52 7.11
C SER A 18 16.85 41.14 7.77
N ALA A 19 17.46 40.91 8.94
CA ALA A 19 17.31 39.69 9.70
C ALA A 19 15.85 39.46 10.17
N GLN A 20 15.15 40.49 10.58
CA GLN A 20 13.75 40.43 10.97
C GLN A 20 12.82 40.18 9.76
N SER A 21 13.14 40.72 8.58
CA SER A 21 12.44 40.45 7.33
C SER A 21 12.62 38.96 6.90
N SER A 22 13.82 38.42 6.99
CA SER A 22 14.10 37.00 6.67
C SER A 22 13.39 36.05 7.64
N ALA A 23 13.34 36.37 8.93
CA ALA A 23 12.61 35.56 9.91
C ALA A 23 11.10 35.52 9.62
N VAL A 24 10.48 36.64 9.29
CA VAL A 24 9.06 36.71 8.92
C VAL A 24 8.78 35.96 7.62
N ALA A 25 9.68 36.01 6.63
CA ALA A 25 9.56 35.25 5.40
C ALA A 25 9.68 33.74 5.65
N LEU A 26 10.61 33.32 6.54
CA LEU A 26 10.74 31.92 6.95
C LEU A 26 9.48 31.40 7.63
N ASP A 27 8.90 32.14 8.58
CA ASP A 27 7.67 31.76 9.27
C ASP A 27 6.49 31.56 8.27
N LYS A 28 6.35 32.44 7.30
CA LYS A 28 5.36 32.30 6.22
C LYS A 28 5.61 31.07 5.38
N ALA A 29 6.86 30.80 5.02
CA ALA A 29 7.22 29.61 4.22
C ALA A 29 6.98 28.31 4.99
N VAL A 30 7.33 28.26 6.27
CA VAL A 30 7.03 27.11 7.14
C VAL A 30 5.53 26.85 7.21
N ALA A 31 4.73 27.89 7.38
CA ALA A 31 3.27 27.77 7.40
C ALA A 31 2.71 27.27 6.05
N ALA A 32 3.21 27.80 4.93
CA ALA A 32 2.82 27.37 3.58
C ALA A 32 3.15 25.90 3.32
N VAL A 33 4.37 25.44 3.68
CA VAL A 33 4.78 24.03 3.57
C VAL A 33 3.90 23.15 4.44
N ALA A 34 3.57 23.56 5.66
CA ALA A 34 2.70 22.81 6.56
C ALA A 34 1.26 22.70 6.01
N ALA A 35 0.71 23.79 5.47
CA ALA A 35 -0.62 23.80 4.83
C ALA A 35 -0.67 22.86 3.62
N ALA A 36 0.34 22.89 2.76
CA ALA A 36 0.44 21.97 1.62
C ALA A 36 0.50 20.51 2.08
N LYS A 37 1.31 20.20 3.09
CA LYS A 37 1.41 18.85 3.68
C LYS A 37 0.08 18.36 4.23
N GLU A 38 -0.62 19.19 5.01
CA GLU A 38 -1.92 18.83 5.59
C GLU A 38 -2.98 18.55 4.51
N ARG A 39 -2.90 19.22 3.38
CA ARG A 39 -3.84 19.02 2.28
C ARG A 39 -3.51 17.81 1.39
N THR A 40 -2.23 17.52 1.15
CA THR A 40 -1.80 16.55 0.11
C THR A 40 -1.02 15.35 0.62
N ALA A 41 -0.48 15.41 1.83
CA ALA A 41 0.41 14.38 2.38
C ALA A 41 0.15 14.11 3.87
N ARG A 42 -1.14 14.15 4.25
CA ARG A 42 -1.58 13.93 5.65
C ARG A 42 -1.20 12.54 6.16
N ASP A 43 -1.28 11.53 5.30
CA ASP A 43 -0.93 10.14 5.65
C ASP A 43 0.49 9.80 5.20
N GLY A 44 1.43 9.83 6.15
CA GLY A 44 2.83 9.47 5.91
C GLY A 44 3.07 8.01 5.51
N ARG A 45 2.04 7.15 5.62
CA ARG A 45 2.09 5.76 5.13
C ARG A 45 1.97 5.68 3.60
N GLN A 46 1.42 6.73 2.96
CA GLN A 46 1.18 6.79 1.51
C GLN A 46 2.05 7.79 0.78
N THR A 47 2.48 8.83 1.48
CA THR A 47 3.27 9.91 0.88
C THR A 47 4.48 10.24 1.74
N VAL A 48 5.66 10.10 1.17
CA VAL A 48 6.87 10.70 1.74
C VAL A 48 6.77 12.21 1.52
N PHE A 49 6.94 12.98 2.59
CA PHE A 49 6.96 14.43 2.54
C PHE A 49 8.05 14.97 3.47
N ASP A 50 9.25 15.14 2.92
CA ASP A 50 10.43 15.61 3.64
C ASP A 50 10.85 17.03 3.20
N ILE A 51 9.89 17.82 2.68
CA ILE A 51 10.10 19.21 2.25
C ILE A 51 10.08 20.12 3.47
N LYS A 52 11.07 21.04 3.55
CA LYS A 52 11.22 22.02 4.63
C LYS A 52 11.63 23.37 4.08
N ALA A 53 11.24 24.45 4.79
CA ALA A 53 11.74 25.79 4.58
C ALA A 53 12.84 26.09 5.62
N TYR A 54 13.93 26.70 5.20
CA TYR A 54 15.05 27.09 6.06
C TYR A 54 15.82 28.27 5.46
N LEU A 55 16.60 28.97 6.28
CA LEU A 55 17.58 29.92 5.78
C LEU A 55 18.90 29.21 5.51
N ASP A 56 19.50 29.46 4.35
CA ASP A 56 20.81 28.94 4.01
C ASP A 56 21.92 29.70 4.79
N ASN A 57 23.18 29.33 4.54
CA ASN A 57 24.33 29.93 5.24
C ASN A 57 24.50 31.44 4.95
N ASP A 58 23.93 31.91 3.84
CA ASP A 58 23.98 33.32 3.43
C ASP A 58 22.73 34.09 3.90
N GLY A 59 21.80 33.43 4.60
CA GLY A 59 20.56 34.00 5.11
C GLY A 59 19.44 34.07 4.07
N ASN A 60 19.57 33.43 2.91
CA ASN A 60 18.51 33.37 1.90
C ASN A 60 17.53 32.28 2.24
N LEU A 61 16.24 32.55 2.00
CA LEU A 61 15.21 31.56 2.21
C LEU A 61 15.26 30.49 1.11
N THR A 62 15.42 29.25 1.54
CA THR A 62 15.41 28.07 0.68
C THR A 62 14.30 27.12 1.12
N VAL A 63 13.58 26.55 0.15
CA VAL A 63 12.66 25.44 0.36
C VAL A 63 13.20 24.21 -0.37
N GLY A 64 13.54 23.19 0.40
CA GLY A 64 14.21 22.00 -0.15
C GLY A 64 13.71 20.71 0.45
N GLY A 65 14.06 19.59 -0.22
CA GLY A 65 13.72 18.25 0.20
C GLY A 65 12.94 17.45 -0.84
N LEU A 66 12.50 16.26 -0.45
CA LEU A 66 11.90 15.26 -1.34
C LEU A 66 10.45 14.95 -0.96
N THR A 67 9.65 14.65 -1.96
CA THR A 67 8.32 14.04 -1.78
C THR A 67 8.13 12.89 -2.76
N SER A 68 7.30 11.91 -2.40
CA SER A 68 6.94 10.82 -3.32
C SER A 68 5.77 11.18 -4.25
N ASP A 69 5.15 12.35 -4.08
CA ASP A 69 3.98 12.79 -4.84
C ASP A 69 4.22 14.14 -5.52
N SER A 70 4.07 14.17 -6.85
CA SER A 70 4.20 15.39 -7.65
C SER A 70 3.12 16.45 -7.32
N LEU A 71 1.91 16.02 -6.92
CA LEU A 71 0.85 16.93 -6.52
C LEU A 71 1.19 17.62 -5.19
N ALA A 72 1.82 16.89 -4.27
CA ALA A 72 2.30 17.46 -3.01
C ALA A 72 3.37 18.55 -3.26
N ARG A 73 4.33 18.32 -4.16
CA ARG A 73 5.30 19.34 -4.56
C ARG A 73 4.62 20.55 -5.19
N LYS A 74 3.71 20.34 -6.15
CA LYS A 74 2.95 21.44 -6.78
C LYS A 74 2.17 22.26 -5.74
N ALA A 75 1.58 21.61 -4.75
CA ALA A 75 0.85 22.28 -3.67
C ALA A 75 1.78 23.15 -2.83
N VAL A 76 2.98 22.68 -2.49
CA VAL A 76 3.99 23.50 -1.76
C VAL A 76 4.32 24.77 -2.52
N LEU A 77 4.65 24.65 -3.81
CA LEU A 77 4.99 25.80 -4.64
C LEU A 77 3.81 26.79 -4.77
N ALA A 78 2.59 26.28 -4.89
CA ALA A 78 1.38 27.12 -4.96
C ALA A 78 1.13 27.89 -3.66
N GLU A 79 1.26 27.23 -2.48
CA GLU A 79 1.09 27.89 -1.17
C GLU A 79 2.17 28.95 -0.91
N LEU A 80 3.43 28.70 -1.28
CA LEU A 80 4.53 29.65 -1.14
C LEU A 80 4.30 30.90 -2.02
N ASN A 81 3.88 30.69 -3.26
CA ASN A 81 3.55 31.80 -4.16
C ASN A 81 2.36 32.62 -3.64
N ALA A 82 1.32 31.95 -3.11
CA ALA A 82 0.16 32.61 -2.52
C ALA A 82 0.52 33.42 -1.25
N ALA A 83 1.52 32.95 -0.49
CA ALA A 83 2.03 33.66 0.67
C ALA A 83 2.92 34.88 0.30
N GLY A 84 3.23 35.08 -0.99
CA GLY A 84 4.06 36.19 -1.47
C GLY A 84 5.49 36.11 -0.96
N VAL A 85 6.06 34.90 -0.88
CA VAL A 85 7.40 34.63 -0.35
C VAL A 85 8.36 34.40 -1.51
N GLU A 86 9.48 35.12 -1.55
CA GLU A 86 10.59 34.81 -2.45
C GLU A 86 11.48 33.75 -1.82
N PHE A 87 11.82 32.69 -2.57
CA PHE A 87 12.61 31.55 -2.10
C PHE A 87 13.39 30.87 -3.22
N ALA A 88 14.47 30.22 -2.85
CA ALA A 88 15.17 29.26 -3.73
C ALA A 88 14.49 27.90 -3.66
N ASP A 89 14.04 27.35 -4.80
CA ASP A 89 13.43 26.02 -4.88
C ASP A 89 14.52 24.95 -5.05
N SER A 90 14.67 24.11 -4.06
CA SER A 90 15.51 22.89 -4.05
C SER A 90 14.68 21.64 -3.76
N THR A 91 13.36 21.69 -4.08
CA THR A 91 12.48 20.54 -3.90
C THR A 91 12.54 19.60 -5.10
N ALA A 92 12.44 18.29 -4.83
CA ALA A 92 12.35 17.28 -5.88
C ALA A 92 11.30 16.22 -5.57
N VAL A 93 10.91 15.46 -6.60
CA VAL A 93 10.03 14.28 -6.48
C VAL A 93 10.88 13.03 -6.69
N TYR A 94 10.64 11.99 -5.89
CA TYR A 94 11.24 10.69 -6.14
C TYR A 94 10.93 10.21 -7.55
N PRO A 95 11.90 9.66 -8.29
CA PRO A 95 11.69 9.22 -9.67
C PRO A 95 10.64 8.11 -9.78
N TYR A 96 9.98 8.03 -10.93
CA TYR A 96 8.96 7.02 -11.26
C TYR A 96 9.47 5.96 -12.25
N ASP A 97 10.78 5.83 -12.43
CA ASP A 97 11.45 4.96 -13.40
C ASP A 97 12.20 3.78 -12.75
N SER A 98 12.00 3.57 -11.46
CA SER A 98 12.66 2.50 -10.70
C SER A 98 11.62 1.57 -10.09
N TRP A 99 11.67 0.30 -10.52
CA TRP A 99 10.69 -0.72 -10.17
C TRP A 99 11.32 -1.93 -9.51
N ALA A 100 10.50 -2.74 -8.90
CA ALA A 100 10.87 -4.08 -8.46
C ALA A 100 9.66 -5.01 -8.51
N LEU A 101 9.93 -6.30 -8.56
CA LEU A 101 8.95 -7.35 -8.28
C LEU A 101 9.34 -8.09 -7.00
N THR A 102 8.37 -8.43 -6.18
CA THR A 102 8.60 -9.35 -5.06
C THR A 102 9.00 -10.72 -5.61
N ARG A 103 10.12 -11.29 -5.12
CA ARG A 103 10.68 -12.57 -5.64
C ARG A 103 10.43 -13.78 -4.76
N ILE A 104 9.95 -13.58 -3.53
CA ILE A 104 9.65 -14.65 -2.57
C ILE A 104 8.14 -14.76 -2.35
N PRO A 105 7.62 -15.91 -1.87
CA PRO A 105 6.18 -16.12 -1.73
C PRO A 105 5.43 -15.06 -0.94
N ALA A 106 6.06 -14.54 0.12
CA ALA A 106 5.55 -13.43 0.91
C ALA A 106 6.74 -12.65 1.52
N ALA A 107 6.92 -11.41 1.13
CA ALA A 107 7.96 -10.52 1.64
C ALA A 107 7.40 -9.62 2.74
N SER A 108 8.05 -9.59 3.90
CA SER A 108 7.67 -8.69 5.01
C SER A 108 8.26 -7.31 4.78
N HIS A 109 7.40 -6.29 4.80
CA HIS A 109 7.79 -4.90 4.74
C HIS A 109 7.75 -4.29 6.14
N ARG A 110 8.70 -3.42 6.46
CA ARG A 110 8.88 -2.85 7.79
C ARG A 110 8.78 -1.33 7.79
N THR A 111 8.42 -0.77 8.94
CA THR A 111 8.33 0.70 9.12
C THR A 111 9.69 1.39 9.01
N ARG A 112 10.78 0.65 9.19
CA ARG A 112 12.18 1.11 9.04
C ARG A 112 13.04 -0.01 8.46
N GLY A 113 14.15 0.33 7.79
CA GLY A 113 15.09 -0.62 7.18
C GLY A 113 15.92 -1.40 8.20
N ALA A 114 15.28 -2.23 9.02
CA ALA A 114 15.92 -3.09 10.01
C ALA A 114 15.01 -4.28 10.36
N HIS A 115 15.62 -5.44 10.65
CA HIS A 115 14.87 -6.65 11.07
C HIS A 115 14.05 -6.43 12.34
N ALA A 116 14.51 -5.58 13.26
CA ALA A 116 13.78 -5.18 14.46
C ALA A 116 12.75 -4.06 14.21
N GLY A 117 12.55 -3.59 12.95
CA GLY A 117 11.45 -2.70 12.59
C GLY A 117 10.11 -3.40 12.73
N GLU A 118 9.09 -2.65 13.12
CA GLU A 118 7.71 -3.16 13.14
C GLU A 118 7.28 -3.61 11.74
N MET A 119 6.62 -4.76 11.64
CA MET A 119 6.07 -5.22 10.37
C MET A 119 4.84 -4.36 10.01
N ALA A 120 4.88 -3.76 8.84
CA ALA A 120 3.85 -2.83 8.37
C ALA A 120 2.89 -3.50 7.39
N THR A 121 3.43 -4.26 6.44
CA THR A 121 2.65 -4.98 5.42
C THR A 121 3.46 -6.13 4.84
N GLN A 122 2.86 -6.89 3.92
CA GLN A 122 3.53 -7.86 3.07
C GLN A 122 3.21 -7.61 1.61
N SER A 123 4.09 -8.05 0.71
CA SER A 123 3.79 -8.25 -0.71
C SER A 123 4.05 -9.70 -1.08
N VAL A 124 3.22 -10.26 -1.95
CA VAL A 124 3.38 -11.63 -2.44
C VAL A 124 4.18 -11.65 -3.74
N MET A 125 4.71 -12.81 -4.12
CA MET A 125 5.56 -12.95 -5.32
C MET A 125 4.90 -12.33 -6.56
N GLY A 126 5.67 -11.58 -7.34
CA GLY A 126 5.21 -10.89 -8.56
C GLY A 126 4.43 -9.60 -8.29
N THR A 127 4.22 -9.19 -7.03
CA THR A 127 3.66 -7.85 -6.75
C THR A 127 4.61 -6.78 -7.27
N PRO A 128 4.15 -5.87 -8.15
CA PRO A 128 4.96 -4.74 -8.60
C PRO A 128 5.14 -3.71 -7.47
N LEU A 129 6.34 -3.18 -7.36
CA LEU A 129 6.73 -2.20 -6.34
C LEU A 129 7.39 -1.01 -7.03
N ARG A 130 6.97 0.20 -6.70
CA ARG A 130 7.74 1.41 -7.03
C ARG A 130 8.88 1.55 -6.04
N VAL A 131 10.09 1.72 -6.53
CA VAL A 131 11.28 1.89 -5.68
C VAL A 131 11.55 3.36 -5.47
N LEU A 132 11.51 3.80 -4.21
CA LEU A 132 11.83 5.18 -3.80
C LEU A 132 13.32 5.30 -3.48
N GLU A 133 13.87 4.35 -2.73
CA GLU A 133 15.28 4.36 -2.32
C GLU A 133 15.86 2.94 -2.40
N LYS A 134 17.08 2.81 -2.94
CA LYS A 134 17.85 1.55 -2.96
C LYS A 134 18.99 1.63 -1.97
N GLY A 135 18.89 0.91 -0.86
CA GLY A 135 19.99 0.64 0.04
C GLY A 135 20.62 -0.73 -0.22
N SER A 136 21.73 -1.04 0.43
CA SER A 136 22.43 -2.32 0.30
C SER A 136 21.59 -3.50 0.82
N GLU A 137 20.96 -3.34 1.98
CA GLU A 137 20.20 -4.39 2.65
C GLU A 137 18.68 -4.16 2.59
N TRP A 138 18.23 -2.91 2.54
CA TRP A 138 16.84 -2.52 2.59
C TRP A 138 16.52 -1.52 1.49
N TRP A 139 15.39 -1.75 0.80
CA TRP A 139 14.84 -0.80 -0.16
C TRP A 139 13.58 -0.18 0.41
N ARG A 140 13.43 1.13 0.23
CA ARG A 140 12.17 1.83 0.51
C ARG A 140 11.31 1.77 -0.74
N VAL A 141 10.15 1.18 -0.60
CA VAL A 141 9.26 0.89 -1.73
C VAL A 141 7.83 1.33 -1.43
N GLN A 142 7.05 1.51 -2.48
CA GLN A 142 5.62 1.72 -2.40
C GLN A 142 4.92 0.51 -3.04
N THR A 143 3.89 -0.02 -2.38
CA THR A 143 3.04 -1.12 -2.86
C THR A 143 1.87 -0.58 -3.70
N PRO A 144 1.15 -1.42 -4.49
CA PRO A 144 0.05 -0.97 -5.35
C PRO A 144 -1.11 -0.29 -4.61
N ASP A 145 -1.33 -0.60 -3.33
CA ASP A 145 -2.28 0.08 -2.46
C ASP A 145 -1.79 1.44 -1.92
N GLY A 146 -0.63 1.89 -2.42
CA GLY A 146 -0.02 3.17 -2.06
C GLY A 146 0.83 3.14 -0.80
N TYR A 147 0.92 2.02 -0.08
CA TYR A 147 1.63 1.95 1.21
C TYR A 147 3.15 1.98 1.03
N ILE A 148 3.84 2.81 1.82
CA ILE A 148 5.30 2.98 1.76
C ILE A 148 5.95 2.32 2.97
N ALA A 149 6.90 1.42 2.70
CA ALA A 149 7.62 0.69 3.73
C ALA A 149 8.98 0.19 3.22
N TYR A 150 9.78 -0.42 4.09
CA TYR A 150 11.08 -0.99 3.76
C TYR A 150 11.01 -2.49 3.58
N VAL A 151 11.54 -3.01 2.49
CA VAL A 151 11.63 -4.43 2.18
C VAL A 151 13.11 -4.86 2.12
N PRO A 152 13.48 -6.08 2.59
CA PRO A 152 14.84 -6.59 2.39
C PRO A 152 15.17 -6.67 0.89
N SER A 153 16.34 -6.18 0.49
CA SER A 153 16.81 -6.23 -0.90
C SER A 153 16.83 -7.66 -1.46
N SER A 154 17.08 -8.65 -0.60
CA SER A 154 17.05 -10.08 -0.95
C SER A 154 15.64 -10.61 -1.27
N SER A 155 14.57 -9.86 -0.97
CA SER A 155 13.18 -10.26 -1.20
C SER A 155 12.60 -9.73 -2.50
N VAL A 156 13.35 -8.95 -3.25
CA VAL A 156 12.89 -8.30 -4.49
C VAL A 156 13.88 -8.46 -5.63
N VAL A 157 13.40 -8.28 -6.85
CA VAL A 157 14.21 -8.14 -8.08
C VAL A 157 13.93 -6.76 -8.63
N GLY A 158 15.00 -5.95 -8.82
CA GLY A 158 14.90 -4.64 -9.42
C GLY A 158 14.66 -4.73 -10.92
N LEU A 159 13.85 -3.82 -11.44
CA LEU A 159 13.57 -3.67 -12.87
C LEU A 159 13.81 -2.22 -13.29
N THR A 160 14.28 -2.04 -14.49
CA THR A 160 14.21 -0.77 -15.21
C THR A 160 12.78 -0.48 -15.66
N ASP A 161 12.51 0.75 -16.08
CA ASP A 161 11.19 1.10 -16.61
C ASP A 161 10.83 0.30 -17.88
N SER A 162 11.82 0.03 -18.74
CA SER A 162 11.63 -0.81 -19.94
C SER A 162 11.33 -2.28 -19.62
N GLU A 163 11.98 -2.86 -18.61
CA GLU A 163 11.70 -4.21 -18.13
C GLU A 163 10.32 -4.30 -17.46
N MET A 164 9.95 -3.29 -16.70
CA MET A 164 8.62 -3.20 -16.11
C MET A 164 7.53 -3.09 -17.19
N ALA A 165 7.76 -2.28 -18.24
CA ALA A 165 6.84 -2.21 -19.38
C ALA A 165 6.75 -3.55 -20.13
N ALA A 166 7.86 -4.27 -20.31
CA ALA A 166 7.87 -5.61 -20.88
C ALA A 166 7.10 -6.61 -20.02
N TRP A 167 7.28 -6.54 -18.69
CA TRP A 167 6.53 -7.38 -17.76
C TRP A 167 5.03 -7.11 -17.81
N ARG A 168 4.58 -5.85 -17.88
CA ARG A 168 3.15 -5.52 -18.04
C ARG A 168 2.53 -6.11 -19.29
N ARG A 169 3.27 -6.23 -20.38
CA ARG A 169 2.81 -6.81 -21.67
C ARG A 169 2.99 -8.32 -21.78
N SER A 170 3.70 -8.94 -20.83
CA SER A 170 3.95 -10.39 -20.87
C SER A 170 2.69 -11.20 -20.52
N LYS A 171 2.68 -12.48 -20.90
CA LYS A 171 1.64 -13.44 -20.46
C LYS A 171 1.87 -13.79 -19.00
N ARG A 172 0.97 -13.29 -18.15
CA ARG A 172 1.01 -13.45 -16.70
C ARG A 172 -0.19 -14.22 -16.19
N PHE A 173 0.05 -14.94 -15.12
CA PHE A 173 -0.96 -15.67 -14.40
C PHE A 173 -0.91 -15.29 -12.93
N ILE A 174 -2.09 -15.14 -12.33
CA ILE A 174 -2.22 -14.92 -10.89
C ILE A 174 -2.71 -16.19 -10.20
N VAL A 175 -2.18 -16.49 -9.03
CA VAL A 175 -2.66 -17.57 -8.19
C VAL A 175 -3.97 -17.16 -7.54
N THR A 176 -5.04 -17.87 -7.86
CA THR A 176 -6.39 -17.67 -7.29
C THR A 176 -6.80 -18.76 -6.31
N SER A 177 -5.91 -19.74 -6.09
CA SER A 177 -6.11 -20.76 -5.06
C SER A 177 -6.16 -20.14 -3.67
N PRO A 178 -7.11 -20.55 -2.80
CA PRO A 178 -7.10 -20.18 -1.39
C PRO A 178 -5.98 -20.87 -0.61
N PHE A 179 -5.38 -21.94 -1.18
CA PHE A 179 -4.35 -22.73 -0.54
C PHE A 179 -2.96 -22.42 -1.07
N GLN A 180 -1.94 -22.68 -0.25
CA GLN A 180 -0.56 -22.66 -0.68
C GLN A 180 -0.33 -23.79 -1.68
N ILE A 181 0.29 -23.47 -2.84
CA ILE A 181 0.64 -24.44 -3.89
C ILE A 181 2.14 -24.58 -4.04
N GLN A 182 2.61 -25.76 -4.43
CA GLN A 182 4.04 -26.03 -4.61
C GLN A 182 4.45 -25.85 -6.08
N VAL A 183 5.62 -25.29 -6.30
CA VAL A 183 6.30 -25.23 -7.60
C VAL A 183 7.38 -26.29 -7.64
N TYR A 184 7.29 -27.22 -8.55
CA TYR A 184 8.20 -28.33 -8.69
C TYR A 184 9.21 -28.11 -9.81
N ARG A 185 10.37 -28.75 -9.71
CA ARG A 185 11.46 -28.67 -10.69
C ARG A 185 11.09 -29.29 -12.05
N THR A 186 10.25 -30.31 -12.05
CA THR A 186 9.74 -30.98 -13.28
C THR A 186 8.24 -31.20 -13.18
N SER A 187 7.59 -31.39 -14.33
CA SER A 187 6.13 -31.61 -14.40
C SER A 187 5.66 -32.92 -13.74
N SER A 188 6.53 -33.89 -13.56
CA SER A 188 6.22 -35.19 -12.94
C SER A 188 6.72 -35.32 -11.49
N ALA A 189 7.45 -34.33 -10.96
CA ALA A 189 8.02 -34.41 -9.63
C ALA A 189 6.92 -34.35 -8.54
N THR A 190 7.09 -35.16 -7.48
CA THR A 190 6.19 -35.24 -6.32
C THR A 190 6.93 -35.13 -4.99
N GLY A 191 8.26 -35.21 -5.02
CA GLY A 191 9.11 -35.22 -3.83
C GLY A 191 9.34 -33.84 -3.25
N LEU A 192 9.44 -33.73 -1.93
CA LEU A 192 9.74 -32.47 -1.24
C LEU A 192 11.07 -31.83 -1.67
N ARG A 193 12.05 -32.65 -2.08
CA ARG A 193 13.38 -32.21 -2.56
C ARG A 193 13.33 -31.58 -3.96
N ASP A 194 12.24 -31.79 -4.68
CA ASP A 194 12.02 -31.23 -6.03
C ASP A 194 11.25 -29.92 -6.00
N ILE A 195 10.91 -29.43 -4.83
CA ILE A 195 10.24 -28.13 -4.66
C ILE A 195 11.25 -27.01 -4.92
N VAL A 196 10.90 -26.10 -5.83
CA VAL A 196 11.64 -24.87 -6.14
C VAL A 196 11.24 -23.77 -5.17
N THR A 197 9.95 -23.61 -4.94
CA THR A 197 9.32 -22.67 -4.03
C THR A 197 7.86 -23.03 -3.82
N ASP A 198 7.14 -22.27 -3.02
CA ASP A 198 5.68 -22.26 -2.96
C ASP A 198 5.11 -20.94 -3.49
N LEU A 199 3.83 -20.93 -3.77
CA LEU A 199 3.04 -19.72 -4.11
C LEU A 199 1.80 -19.66 -3.23
N VAL A 200 1.34 -18.45 -2.97
CA VAL A 200 0.13 -18.16 -2.21
C VAL A 200 -0.86 -17.35 -3.06
N ASN A 201 -2.09 -17.19 -2.61
CA ASN A 201 -3.09 -16.37 -3.27
C ASN A 201 -2.54 -14.97 -3.59
N GLY A 202 -2.77 -14.51 -4.82
CA GLY A 202 -2.29 -13.21 -5.31
C GLY A 202 -0.87 -13.22 -5.88
N CYS A 203 -0.10 -14.33 -5.79
CA CYS A 203 1.19 -14.43 -6.48
C CYS A 203 1.02 -14.34 -8.01
N ILE A 204 1.88 -13.56 -8.67
CA ILE A 204 1.88 -13.37 -10.12
C ILE A 204 3.16 -13.96 -10.70
N VAL A 205 3.00 -14.78 -11.74
CA VAL A 205 4.09 -15.43 -12.47
C VAL A 205 3.95 -15.21 -13.96
N THR A 206 5.05 -15.35 -14.70
CA THR A 206 5.05 -15.39 -16.17
C THR A 206 5.11 -16.83 -16.68
N THR A 207 5.01 -17.03 -17.98
CA THR A 207 5.22 -18.34 -18.60
C THR A 207 6.56 -18.38 -19.31
N VAL A 208 7.24 -19.49 -19.21
CA VAL A 208 8.53 -19.70 -19.88
C VAL A 208 8.39 -19.49 -21.38
N GLY A 209 9.20 -18.58 -21.94
CA GLY A 209 9.15 -18.24 -23.36
C GLY A 209 7.89 -17.49 -23.81
N GLY A 210 7.09 -16.97 -22.89
CA GLY A 210 5.88 -16.18 -23.18
C GLY A 210 4.69 -16.99 -23.68
N VAL A 211 4.77 -18.30 -23.76
CA VAL A 211 3.72 -19.19 -24.23
C VAL A 211 3.26 -20.15 -23.10
N PRO A 212 1.97 -20.14 -22.72
CA PRO A 212 1.47 -21.09 -21.73
C PRO A 212 1.65 -22.54 -22.19
N LYS A 213 2.32 -23.34 -21.38
CA LYS A 213 2.53 -24.77 -21.64
C LYS A 213 2.14 -25.55 -20.41
N VAL A 214 1.23 -26.52 -20.59
CA VAL A 214 0.77 -27.44 -19.55
C VAL A 214 1.30 -28.83 -19.83
N GLU A 215 2.01 -29.40 -18.85
CA GLU A 215 2.53 -30.76 -18.89
C GLU A 215 2.10 -31.49 -17.63
N ASN A 216 1.54 -32.71 -17.78
CA ASN A 216 1.04 -33.50 -16.65
C ASN A 216 0.10 -32.73 -15.71
N GLY A 217 -0.78 -31.84 -16.26
CA GLY A 217 -1.69 -30.99 -15.49
C GLY A 217 -1.03 -29.77 -14.83
N ARG A 218 0.27 -29.54 -15.07
CA ARG A 218 1.02 -28.41 -14.48
C ARG A 218 1.43 -27.39 -15.51
N LEU A 219 1.24 -26.11 -15.17
CA LEU A 219 1.69 -24.96 -15.95
C LEU A 219 3.21 -24.77 -15.75
N HIS A 220 3.95 -24.60 -16.85
CA HIS A 220 5.37 -24.26 -16.83
C HIS A 220 5.53 -22.74 -16.65
N ILE A 221 5.98 -22.34 -15.49
CA ILE A 221 6.06 -20.95 -15.05
C ILE A 221 7.49 -20.45 -14.89
N GLU A 222 7.64 -19.16 -15.03
CA GLU A 222 8.86 -18.43 -14.71
C GLU A 222 8.58 -17.44 -13.57
N LEU A 223 9.45 -17.47 -12.56
CA LEU A 223 9.38 -16.66 -11.36
C LEU A 223 10.07 -15.30 -11.60
N PRO A 224 9.79 -14.26 -10.81
CA PRO A 224 10.39 -12.94 -10.99
C PRO A 224 11.92 -12.89 -11.00
N ASP A 225 12.58 -13.88 -10.42
CA ASP A 225 14.05 -13.99 -10.37
C ASP A 225 14.65 -14.93 -11.43
N GLY A 226 13.86 -15.30 -12.45
CA GLY A 226 14.28 -16.14 -13.56
C GLY A 226 14.32 -17.65 -13.27
N ARG A 227 14.04 -18.07 -12.03
CA ARG A 227 13.86 -19.51 -11.75
C ARG A 227 12.59 -19.99 -12.45
N THR A 228 12.60 -21.24 -12.91
CA THR A 228 11.44 -21.86 -13.56
C THR A 228 10.97 -23.07 -12.79
N GLY A 229 9.73 -23.49 -13.05
CA GLY A 229 9.17 -24.69 -12.46
C GLY A 229 7.75 -24.96 -12.93
N TYR A 230 7.13 -25.97 -12.34
CA TYR A 230 5.84 -26.49 -12.71
C TYR A 230 4.91 -26.49 -11.49
N ALA A 231 3.73 -25.90 -11.64
CA ALA A 231 2.70 -25.88 -10.60
C ALA A 231 1.35 -26.25 -11.20
N ASP A 232 0.43 -26.79 -10.39
CA ASP A 232 -0.90 -27.24 -10.83
C ASP A 232 -1.63 -26.11 -11.55
N ALA A 233 -1.98 -26.35 -12.82
CA ALA A 233 -2.58 -25.36 -13.71
C ALA A 233 -3.96 -24.88 -13.24
N GLY A 234 -4.69 -25.71 -12.48
CA GLY A 234 -6.02 -25.38 -11.96
C GLY A 234 -6.04 -24.26 -10.91
N HIS A 235 -4.85 -23.86 -10.42
CA HIS A 235 -4.72 -22.80 -9.43
C HIS A 235 -4.40 -21.42 -10.01
N PHE A 236 -4.30 -21.31 -11.34
CA PHE A 236 -3.92 -20.10 -12.03
C PHE A 236 -5.06 -19.54 -12.88
N THR A 237 -5.20 -18.22 -12.86
CA THR A 237 -6.08 -17.47 -13.74
C THR A 237 -5.25 -16.49 -14.57
N PRO A 238 -5.47 -16.34 -15.89
CA PRO A 238 -4.84 -15.27 -16.66
C PRO A 238 -5.09 -13.92 -15.99
N ILE A 239 -4.08 -13.06 -15.94
CA ILE A 239 -4.16 -11.81 -15.15
C ILE A 239 -5.24 -10.86 -15.69
N GLU A 240 -5.46 -10.86 -16.99
CA GLU A 240 -6.50 -10.05 -17.65
C GLU A 240 -7.91 -10.53 -17.26
N GLU A 241 -8.11 -11.85 -17.18
CA GLU A 241 -9.39 -12.45 -16.77
C GLU A 241 -9.67 -12.16 -15.28
N TRP A 242 -8.67 -12.32 -14.43
CA TRP A 242 -8.79 -11.97 -13.01
C TRP A 242 -9.13 -10.47 -12.82
N ALA A 243 -8.46 -9.58 -13.54
CA ALA A 243 -8.67 -8.14 -13.41
C ALA A 243 -10.03 -7.68 -13.97
N ALA A 244 -10.60 -8.41 -14.93
CA ALA A 244 -11.88 -8.11 -15.55
C ALA A 244 -13.10 -8.57 -14.73
N GLN A 245 -12.89 -9.30 -13.62
CA GLN A 245 -13.98 -9.88 -12.83
C GLN A 245 -14.91 -8.80 -12.25
N ASN A 246 -16.19 -9.11 -12.22
CA ASN A 246 -17.17 -8.31 -11.51
C ASN A 246 -17.08 -8.55 -10.00
N PHE A 247 -17.59 -7.59 -9.21
CA PHE A 247 -17.74 -7.76 -7.78
C PHE A 247 -18.58 -9.01 -7.46
N ASN A 248 -18.00 -9.90 -6.65
CA ASN A 248 -18.66 -11.12 -6.20
C ASN A 248 -18.37 -11.33 -4.70
N PRO A 249 -19.35 -11.08 -3.81
CA PRO A 249 -19.18 -11.22 -2.37
C PRO A 249 -18.89 -12.66 -1.93
N ASP A 250 -19.47 -13.68 -2.62
CA ASP A 250 -19.23 -15.07 -2.27
C ASP A 250 -17.75 -15.44 -2.42
N ARG A 251 -17.11 -14.98 -3.50
CA ARG A 251 -15.67 -15.19 -3.68
C ARG A 251 -14.82 -14.49 -2.61
N ILE A 252 -15.24 -13.29 -2.17
CA ILE A 252 -14.56 -12.57 -1.06
C ILE A 252 -14.66 -13.41 0.21
N LEU A 253 -15.84 -13.92 0.52
CA LEU A 253 -16.10 -14.73 1.72
C LEU A 253 -15.41 -16.10 1.63
N ASP A 254 -15.40 -16.75 0.47
CA ASP A 254 -14.71 -18.03 0.26
C ASP A 254 -13.21 -17.92 0.60
N ILE A 255 -12.56 -16.85 0.13
CA ILE A 255 -11.14 -16.60 0.49
C ILE A 255 -11.01 -16.33 2.00
N ALA A 256 -11.87 -15.53 2.58
CA ALA A 256 -11.82 -15.23 4.00
C ALA A 256 -12.01 -16.49 4.86
N TYR A 257 -12.99 -17.33 4.51
CA TYR A 257 -13.28 -18.58 5.22
C TYR A 257 -12.20 -19.64 5.02
N SER A 258 -11.58 -19.71 3.85
CA SER A 258 -10.47 -20.64 3.61
C SER A 258 -9.27 -20.42 4.55
N MET A 259 -9.18 -19.22 5.12
CA MET A 259 -8.15 -18.84 6.10
C MET A 259 -8.56 -19.06 7.55
N GLU A 260 -9.76 -19.62 7.82
CA GLU A 260 -10.23 -19.86 9.20
C GLU A 260 -9.21 -20.69 10.00
N GLY A 261 -8.88 -20.23 11.20
CA GLY A 261 -7.84 -20.81 12.05
C GLY A 261 -6.43 -20.25 11.84
N THR A 262 -6.16 -19.53 10.74
CA THR A 262 -4.85 -18.89 10.50
C THR A 262 -4.50 -17.93 11.64
N PRO A 263 -3.29 -18.02 12.24
CA PRO A 263 -2.88 -17.13 13.33
C PRO A 263 -2.84 -15.66 12.89
N TYR A 264 -3.22 -14.79 13.83
CA TYR A 264 -3.05 -13.36 13.67
C TYR A 264 -1.57 -12.98 13.68
N LEU A 265 -1.15 -12.22 12.70
CA LEU A 265 0.17 -11.60 12.67
C LEU A 265 0.02 -10.14 12.26
N TRP A 266 0.41 -9.22 13.14
CA TRP A 266 0.43 -7.79 12.83
C TRP A 266 1.25 -7.51 11.56
N GLY A 267 0.69 -6.75 10.62
CA GLY A 267 1.31 -6.49 9.32
C GLY A 267 1.11 -7.60 8.28
N GLY A 268 0.51 -8.74 8.64
CA GLY A 268 0.29 -9.87 7.73
C GLY A 268 -0.75 -9.55 6.65
N THR A 269 -0.42 -9.86 5.38
CA THR A 269 -1.31 -9.74 4.22
C THR A 269 -1.09 -10.90 3.24
N SER A 270 -1.01 -12.11 3.77
CA SER A 270 -0.89 -13.33 2.95
C SER A 270 -1.56 -14.50 3.65
N THR A 271 -1.83 -15.59 2.93
CA THR A 271 -2.37 -16.82 3.50
C THR A 271 -1.40 -17.52 4.47
N LYS A 272 -0.15 -17.07 4.60
CA LYS A 272 0.82 -17.59 5.58
C LYS A 272 0.59 -17.05 6.99
N ALA A 273 0.18 -15.79 7.10
CA ALA A 273 -0.20 -15.12 8.34
C ALA A 273 -0.88 -13.79 8.01
N ILE A 274 -1.86 -13.37 8.82
CA ILE A 274 -2.75 -12.30 8.42
C ILE A 274 -3.24 -11.48 9.61
N ASP A 275 -3.34 -10.13 9.44
CA ASP A 275 -4.05 -9.28 10.38
C ASP A 275 -5.48 -8.96 9.88
N CYS A 276 -6.23 -8.14 10.61
CA CYS A 276 -7.63 -7.86 10.30
C CYS A 276 -7.82 -7.16 8.94
N SER A 277 -7.08 -6.10 8.67
CA SER A 277 -7.16 -5.36 7.40
C SER A 277 -6.46 -6.11 6.25
N GLY A 278 -5.47 -6.93 6.56
CA GLY A 278 -4.85 -7.85 5.62
C GLY A 278 -5.82 -8.91 5.12
N LEU A 279 -6.69 -9.45 6.00
CA LEU A 279 -7.76 -10.38 5.63
C LEU A 279 -8.71 -9.73 4.61
N ALA A 280 -9.17 -8.51 4.88
CA ALA A 280 -9.99 -7.76 3.93
C ALA A 280 -9.25 -7.58 2.58
N LYS A 281 -7.98 -7.13 2.60
CA LYS A 281 -7.18 -6.93 1.37
C LYS A 281 -7.04 -8.21 0.54
N VAL A 282 -6.64 -9.32 1.15
CA VAL A 282 -6.43 -10.59 0.43
C VAL A 282 -7.75 -11.11 -0.15
N SER A 283 -8.83 -11.01 0.61
CA SER A 283 -10.16 -11.45 0.17
C SER A 283 -10.69 -10.62 -1.00
N TYR A 284 -10.53 -9.30 -0.96
CA TYR A 284 -10.94 -8.41 -2.04
C TYR A 284 -10.05 -8.52 -3.28
N LEU A 285 -8.76 -8.82 -3.10
CA LEU A 285 -7.86 -9.07 -4.23
C LEU A 285 -8.32 -10.23 -5.11
N ALA A 286 -9.01 -11.23 -4.54
CA ALA A 286 -9.65 -12.32 -5.30
C ALA A 286 -10.67 -11.83 -6.33
N ASN A 287 -11.22 -10.63 -6.16
CA ASN A 287 -12.12 -9.93 -7.08
C ASN A 287 -11.41 -8.86 -7.94
N GLY A 288 -10.09 -8.85 -7.98
CA GLY A 288 -9.35 -7.81 -8.69
C GLY A 288 -9.52 -6.41 -8.07
N ILE A 289 -9.82 -6.34 -6.77
CA ILE A 289 -10.02 -5.07 -6.04
C ILE A 289 -8.86 -4.88 -5.05
N ILE A 290 -8.18 -3.76 -5.17
CA ILE A 290 -7.08 -3.36 -4.31
C ILE A 290 -7.64 -2.38 -3.28
N LEU A 291 -7.62 -2.78 -2.00
CA LEU A 291 -7.97 -1.94 -0.86
C LEU A 291 -6.72 -1.32 -0.22
N MET A 292 -6.89 -0.20 0.45
CA MET A 292 -5.86 0.39 1.31
C MET A 292 -5.40 -0.59 2.39
N ARG A 293 -4.19 -0.37 2.93
CA ARG A 293 -3.56 -1.32 3.85
C ARG A 293 -4.20 -1.41 5.21
N ASP A 294 -4.45 -0.29 5.86
CA ASP A 294 -4.85 -0.28 7.25
C ASP A 294 -6.35 -0.12 7.43
N ALA A 295 -6.92 -0.72 8.50
CA ALA A 295 -8.34 -0.61 8.82
C ALA A 295 -8.80 0.86 8.92
N SER A 296 -7.98 1.74 9.50
CA SER A 296 -8.27 3.17 9.60
C SER A 296 -8.35 3.89 8.25
N GLN A 297 -7.64 3.38 7.22
CA GLN A 297 -7.70 3.88 5.85
C GLN A 297 -8.91 3.28 5.11
N GLN A 298 -9.14 1.98 5.25
CA GLN A 298 -10.30 1.29 4.65
C GLN A 298 -11.63 1.88 5.15
N ALA A 299 -11.69 2.32 6.41
CA ALA A 299 -12.86 2.95 7.01
C ALA A 299 -13.27 4.29 6.38
N LEU A 300 -12.40 4.89 5.59
CA LEU A 300 -12.63 6.18 4.91
C LEU A 300 -13.06 6.00 3.44
N THR A 301 -13.27 4.77 3.00
CA THR A 301 -13.58 4.42 1.60
C THR A 301 -15.05 4.05 1.43
N GLY A 302 -15.52 3.98 0.17
CA GLY A 302 -16.85 3.46 -0.16
C GLY A 302 -18.02 4.23 0.44
N THR A 303 -19.18 3.56 0.55
CA THR A 303 -20.40 4.14 1.13
C THR A 303 -20.56 3.74 2.59
N ARG A 304 -20.60 4.72 3.48
CA ARG A 304 -20.75 4.51 4.92
C ARG A 304 -22.16 4.03 5.29
N ILE A 305 -22.24 3.07 6.21
CA ILE A 305 -23.45 2.54 6.84
C ILE A 305 -23.30 2.72 8.37
N GLU A 306 -24.24 3.42 8.99
CA GLU A 306 -24.18 3.68 10.44
C GLU A 306 -24.35 2.40 11.26
N ALA A 307 -23.73 2.32 12.43
CA ALA A 307 -23.74 1.12 13.27
C ALA A 307 -25.17 0.65 13.65
N ARG A 308 -26.10 1.58 13.87
CA ARG A 308 -27.51 1.27 14.17
C ARG A 308 -28.24 0.59 13.00
N ASP A 309 -27.75 0.78 11.77
CA ASP A 309 -28.36 0.30 10.54
C ASP A 309 -27.67 -1.01 10.04
N TRP A 310 -26.96 -1.73 10.93
CA TRP A 310 -26.19 -2.92 10.57
C TRP A 310 -26.98 -3.99 9.81
N ARG A 311 -28.32 -4.05 10.04
CA ARG A 311 -29.21 -4.96 9.30
C ARG A 311 -29.35 -4.63 7.82
N SER A 312 -28.88 -3.45 7.39
CA SER A 312 -28.77 -3.07 5.97
C SER A 312 -27.45 -3.51 5.31
N CYS A 313 -26.53 -4.07 6.10
CA CYS A 313 -25.28 -4.62 5.58
C CYS A 313 -25.55 -5.81 4.65
N ARG A 314 -24.68 -5.97 3.67
CA ARG A 314 -24.73 -7.03 2.66
C ARG A 314 -23.42 -7.82 2.68
N PRO A 315 -23.43 -9.08 2.24
CA PRO A 315 -22.21 -9.88 2.14
C PRO A 315 -21.09 -9.12 1.43
N GLY A 316 -19.90 -9.12 2.05
CA GLY A 316 -18.74 -8.38 1.59
C GLY A 316 -18.61 -6.96 2.15
N ASP A 317 -19.62 -6.35 2.78
CA ASP A 317 -19.44 -5.04 3.46
C ASP A 317 -18.36 -5.16 4.56
N LEU A 318 -17.58 -4.10 4.74
CA LEU A 318 -16.55 -4.05 5.78
C LEU A 318 -17.11 -3.43 7.06
N LEU A 319 -16.98 -4.13 8.18
CA LEU A 319 -17.40 -3.68 9.50
C LEU A 319 -16.20 -3.12 10.27
N PHE A 320 -16.32 -1.93 10.84
CA PHE A 320 -15.25 -1.27 11.59
C PHE A 320 -15.55 -1.15 13.06
N PHE A 321 -14.56 -1.53 13.86
CA PHE A 321 -14.63 -1.54 15.32
C PHE A 321 -13.52 -0.68 15.91
N GLY A 322 -13.72 -0.19 17.13
CA GLY A 322 -12.72 0.62 17.79
C GLY A 322 -13.20 1.32 19.03
N ASN A 323 -12.70 2.52 19.28
CA ASN A 323 -13.05 3.32 20.44
C ASN A 323 -14.30 4.18 20.16
N ALA A 324 -15.40 3.89 20.84
CA ALA A 324 -16.67 4.60 20.63
C ALA A 324 -16.62 6.10 21.02
N SER A 325 -15.79 6.48 22.02
CA SER A 325 -15.71 7.86 22.48
C SER A 325 -14.90 8.77 21.54
N THR A 326 -13.91 8.21 20.85
CA THR A 326 -13.04 8.96 19.93
C THR A 326 -13.34 8.72 18.45
N GLY A 327 -14.14 7.71 18.12
CA GLY A 327 -14.36 7.24 16.76
C GLY A 327 -13.14 6.56 16.12
N ARG A 328 -12.06 6.34 16.88
CA ARG A 328 -10.82 5.74 16.35
C ARG A 328 -11.06 4.28 15.97
N VAL A 329 -10.92 3.99 14.69
CA VAL A 329 -10.95 2.62 14.14
C VAL A 329 -9.65 1.89 14.50
N THR A 330 -9.77 0.66 15.01
CA THR A 330 -8.65 -0.21 15.36
C THR A 330 -8.78 -1.62 14.80
N HIS A 331 -9.94 -1.97 14.23
CA HIS A 331 -10.21 -3.30 13.73
C HIS A 331 -11.22 -3.28 12.57
N VAL A 332 -11.14 -4.28 11.70
CA VAL A 332 -12.05 -4.49 10.58
C VAL A 332 -12.43 -5.96 10.45
N ALA A 333 -13.63 -6.21 9.98
CA ALA A 333 -14.17 -7.53 9.64
C ALA A 333 -14.90 -7.49 8.30
N ILE A 334 -15.14 -8.65 7.70
CA ILE A 334 -15.93 -8.81 6.47
C ILE A 334 -17.29 -9.37 6.88
N TYR A 335 -18.35 -8.61 6.57
CA TYR A 335 -19.74 -9.02 6.85
C TYR A 335 -20.16 -10.18 5.95
N ASP A 336 -20.85 -11.15 6.51
CA ASP A 336 -21.43 -12.28 5.80
C ASP A 336 -22.95 -12.07 5.67
N HIS A 337 -23.74 -12.57 6.61
CA HIS A 337 -25.20 -12.42 6.67
C HIS A 337 -25.70 -12.55 8.12
N ASP A 338 -26.92 -12.11 8.39
CA ASP A 338 -27.59 -12.27 9.69
C ASP A 338 -26.74 -11.78 10.89
N GLY A 339 -26.01 -10.67 10.72
CA GLY A 339 -25.13 -10.12 11.73
C GLY A 339 -23.77 -10.81 11.84
N ASN A 340 -23.55 -11.93 11.15
CA ASN A 340 -22.29 -12.66 11.20
C ASN A 340 -21.21 -11.99 10.35
N TYR A 341 -19.97 -12.18 10.77
CA TYR A 341 -18.78 -11.69 10.06
C TYR A 341 -17.56 -12.58 10.29
N VAL A 342 -16.62 -12.53 9.38
CA VAL A 342 -15.31 -13.15 9.51
C VAL A 342 -14.24 -12.09 9.72
N HIS A 343 -13.30 -12.34 10.64
CA HIS A 343 -12.22 -11.43 10.96
C HIS A 343 -10.97 -12.15 11.48
N SER A 344 -9.83 -11.47 11.45
CA SER A 344 -8.60 -11.94 12.10
C SER A 344 -8.41 -11.23 13.44
N SER A 345 -8.54 -11.98 14.55
CA SER A 345 -8.35 -11.51 15.92
C SER A 345 -7.87 -12.67 16.79
N GLY A 346 -6.56 -12.71 17.08
CA GLY A 346 -5.87 -13.87 17.62
C GLY A 346 -5.69 -14.97 16.57
N ARG A 347 -6.73 -15.24 15.81
CA ARG A 347 -6.76 -16.07 14.59
C ARG A 347 -7.91 -15.61 13.69
N VAL A 348 -7.99 -16.10 12.48
CA VAL A 348 -9.18 -15.95 11.64
C VAL A 348 -10.32 -16.78 12.24
N LYS A 349 -11.46 -16.16 12.46
CA LYS A 349 -12.65 -16.73 13.09
C LYS A 349 -13.92 -15.95 12.75
N ARG A 350 -15.07 -16.48 13.16
CA ARG A 350 -16.39 -15.87 12.99
C ARG A 350 -16.89 -15.28 14.30
N ASN A 351 -17.58 -14.17 14.21
CA ASN A 351 -18.34 -13.56 15.31
C ASN A 351 -19.57 -12.85 14.76
N SER A 352 -20.33 -12.17 15.63
CA SER A 352 -21.55 -11.47 15.24
C SER A 352 -21.62 -10.06 15.84
N VAL A 353 -22.26 -9.14 15.10
CA VAL A 353 -22.69 -7.81 15.61
C VAL A 353 -24.11 -7.86 16.18
N ASP A 354 -24.85 -8.96 16.01
CA ASP A 354 -26.17 -9.14 16.59
C ASP A 354 -26.05 -9.44 18.10
N PRO A 355 -26.59 -8.59 18.98
CA PRO A 355 -26.54 -8.83 20.45
C PRO A 355 -27.19 -10.13 20.89
N ASP A 356 -28.14 -10.65 20.11
CA ASP A 356 -28.85 -11.91 20.43
C ASP A 356 -28.07 -13.16 20.01
N SER A 357 -26.97 -12.98 19.26
CA SER A 357 -26.13 -14.09 18.82
C SER A 357 -25.20 -14.59 19.92
N PRO A 358 -25.05 -15.93 20.09
CA PRO A 358 -24.07 -16.50 21.04
C PRO A 358 -22.63 -16.18 20.69
N SER A 359 -22.34 -15.74 19.45
CA SER A 359 -21.04 -15.30 18.98
C SER A 359 -20.85 -13.78 18.99
N TYR A 360 -21.75 -13.04 19.62
CA TYR A 360 -21.67 -11.58 19.77
C TYR A 360 -20.35 -11.14 20.43
N LEU A 361 -19.72 -10.11 19.89
CA LEU A 361 -18.58 -9.45 20.52
C LEU A 361 -18.96 -8.06 21.01
N THR A 362 -18.57 -7.78 22.26
CA THR A 362 -18.83 -6.49 22.92
C THR A 362 -17.88 -5.36 22.46
N THR A 363 -16.94 -5.63 21.56
CA THR A 363 -16.08 -4.57 20.97
C THR A 363 -16.97 -3.56 20.25
N PRO A 364 -16.84 -2.25 20.53
CA PRO A 364 -17.71 -1.25 19.93
C PRO A 364 -17.65 -1.29 18.39
N PHE A 365 -18.80 -1.61 17.79
CA PHE A 365 -19.02 -1.48 16.35
C PHE A 365 -19.31 -0.01 16.03
N LEU A 366 -18.48 0.60 15.17
CA LEU A 366 -18.53 2.04 14.87
C LEU A 366 -19.39 2.35 13.65
N HIS A 367 -19.14 1.63 12.56
CA HIS A 367 -19.87 1.74 11.28
C HIS A 367 -19.44 0.62 10.35
N ALA A 368 -20.18 0.46 9.26
CA ALA A 368 -19.75 -0.34 8.12
C ALA A 368 -19.49 0.52 6.89
N VAL A 369 -18.83 -0.08 5.90
CA VAL A 369 -18.58 0.53 4.59
C VAL A 369 -18.92 -0.47 3.50
N ARG A 370 -19.71 -0.04 2.51
CA ARG A 370 -20.01 -0.80 1.30
C ARG A 370 -19.02 -0.47 0.21
N ILE A 371 -18.32 -1.51 -0.26
CA ILE A 371 -17.38 -1.42 -1.38
C ILE A 371 -18.11 -1.62 -2.71
N ALA A 372 -19.07 -2.55 -2.75
CA ALA A 372 -19.86 -2.84 -3.95
C ALA A 372 -20.50 -1.58 -4.55
N GLY A 373 -20.23 -1.31 -5.83
CA GLY A 373 -20.67 -0.10 -6.52
C GLY A 373 -19.81 1.15 -6.26
N ASN A 374 -18.72 1.02 -5.49
CA ASN A 374 -17.78 2.10 -5.15
C ASN A 374 -16.33 1.77 -5.54
N GLU A 375 -16.12 0.81 -6.44
CA GLU A 375 -14.81 0.21 -6.71
C GLU A 375 -13.83 1.13 -7.44
N GLU A 376 -14.22 2.35 -7.78
CA GLU A 376 -13.36 3.37 -8.41
C GLU A 376 -13.33 4.67 -7.58
N THR A 377 -13.76 4.61 -6.33
CA THR A 377 -13.69 5.76 -5.42
C THR A 377 -12.32 5.83 -4.73
N PRO A 378 -11.91 6.98 -4.19
CA PRO A 378 -10.62 7.13 -3.53
C PRO A 378 -10.36 6.04 -2.49
N GLY A 379 -9.20 5.37 -2.58
CA GLY A 379 -8.80 4.29 -1.68
C GLY A 379 -9.29 2.90 -2.07
N ILE A 380 -10.04 2.76 -3.18
CA ILE A 380 -10.46 1.49 -3.77
C ILE A 380 -10.10 1.52 -5.25
N VAL A 381 -9.30 0.56 -5.71
CA VAL A 381 -8.83 0.55 -7.11
C VAL A 381 -9.12 -0.82 -7.72
N ARG A 382 -9.76 -0.85 -8.89
CA ARG A 382 -9.80 -2.08 -9.70
C ARG A 382 -8.44 -2.33 -10.32
N ALA A 383 -7.94 -3.55 -10.17
CA ALA A 383 -6.62 -3.94 -10.69
C ALA A 383 -6.47 -3.66 -12.19
N ARG A 384 -7.55 -3.83 -12.99
CA ARG A 384 -7.57 -3.51 -14.42
C ARG A 384 -7.26 -2.05 -14.76
N ASN A 385 -7.52 -1.14 -13.82
CA ASN A 385 -7.29 0.31 -13.97
C ASN A 385 -6.02 0.75 -13.23
N HIS A 386 -5.23 -0.18 -12.71
CA HIS A 386 -4.01 0.15 -11.97
C HIS A 386 -2.79 0.13 -12.92
N PRO A 387 -2.10 1.29 -13.11
CA PRO A 387 -1.04 1.44 -14.12
C PRO A 387 0.21 0.58 -13.86
N TRP A 388 0.32 -0.03 -12.67
CA TRP A 388 1.44 -0.91 -12.36
C TRP A 388 1.20 -2.35 -12.82
N TYR A 389 -0.05 -2.73 -13.07
CA TYR A 389 -0.38 -4.06 -13.60
C TYR A 389 -0.63 -4.07 -15.09
N PHE A 390 -1.14 -2.96 -15.65
CA PHE A 390 -1.52 -2.87 -17.05
C PHE A 390 -1.04 -1.55 -17.67
N ASP A 391 -0.73 -1.55 -18.97
CA ASP A 391 -0.56 -0.32 -19.72
C ASP A 391 -1.97 0.29 -19.90
N ILE A 392 -2.22 1.40 -19.24
CA ILE A 392 -3.48 2.15 -19.34
C ILE A 392 -3.25 3.24 -20.38
N GLU A 393 -4.04 3.23 -21.46
CA GLU A 393 -4.03 4.25 -22.52
C GLU A 393 -4.56 5.60 -22.01
#